data_34e9af1b5e431c6ae78a78ad220537aa
#
_entry.id   34e9af1b5e431c6ae78a78ad220537aa
#
_cell.length_a   1.000
_cell.length_b   1.000
_cell.length_c   1.000
_cell.angle_alpha   90.00
_cell.angle_beta   90.00
_cell.angle_gamma   90.00
#
_symmetry.space_group_name_H-M   'P 1'
#
loop_
_entity.id
_entity.type
_entity.pdbx_description
1 polymer ?
#
loop_
_entity_poly.entity_id
_entity_poly.type
_entity_poly.pdbx_seq_one_letter_code
_entity_poly.pdbx_strand_id
1 'polypeptide(L)'
;MTKLIKILFILICVMPLSTQAQERISIADGSILNVFIVPPTQGYDGPRPLVILMGGGAGNVSISQDTSRWLGSGFAARGWMVAVPISPNNRSFRGSENNQKVAQLIAELQKRDDIATGKVLLAGISNGGMSALEIARRNPANYFGVAAIPAVSGSNTNNSALAGFPIYLRIGGADQLGWADQFETTVASFKDAGAKLDAAILDGAPHMFRMDWSTLEPWLEGVQN
;
A
#
# COMPACT_ATOMS: atom_id res chain seq x y z
N MET A 1 66.17 -18.60 -0.28
CA MET A 1 64.77 -19.07 -0.32
C MET A 1 63.86 -17.97 0.22
N THR A 2 63.33 -17.13 -0.66
CA THR A 2 62.54 -15.94 -0.30
C THR A 2 61.06 -16.32 -0.31
N LYS A 3 60.38 -16.28 0.84
CA LYS A 3 58.96 -16.58 0.95
C LYS A 3 58.14 -15.35 0.51
N LEU A 4 57.41 -15.49 -0.58
CA LEU A 4 56.44 -14.52 -1.06
C LEU A 4 55.17 -14.61 -0.18
N ILE A 5 54.88 -13.58 0.59
CA ILE A 5 53.63 -13.45 1.34
C ILE A 5 52.57 -12.88 0.39
N LYS A 6 51.57 -13.70 0.02
CA LYS A 6 50.40 -13.24 -0.73
C LYS A 6 49.43 -12.55 0.25
N ILE A 7 49.32 -11.25 0.15
CA ILE A 7 48.29 -10.45 0.86
C ILE A 7 47.00 -10.55 0.07
N LEU A 8 46.00 -11.23 0.66
CA LEU A 8 44.64 -11.32 0.11
C LEU A 8 43.88 -10.06 0.53
N PHE A 9 43.65 -9.16 -0.40
CA PHE A 9 42.73 -8.02 -0.20
C PHE A 9 41.28 -8.51 -0.27
N ILE A 10 40.60 -8.57 0.89
CA ILE A 10 39.17 -8.79 0.95
C ILE A 10 38.51 -7.43 0.72
N LEU A 11 37.91 -7.26 -0.48
CA LEU A 11 37.08 -6.11 -0.81
C LEU A 11 35.74 -6.28 -0.08
N ILE A 12 35.59 -5.63 1.07
CA ILE A 12 34.30 -5.55 1.77
C ILE A 12 33.41 -4.58 0.98
N CYS A 13 32.50 -5.15 0.19
CA CYS A 13 31.46 -4.38 -0.48
C CYS A 13 30.46 -3.92 0.59
N VAL A 14 30.65 -2.72 1.12
CA VAL A 14 29.67 -2.07 2.01
C VAL A 14 28.49 -1.65 1.12
N MET A 15 27.47 -2.50 1.06
CA MET A 15 26.19 -2.08 0.46
C MET A 15 25.62 -0.94 1.31
N PRO A 16 25.27 0.21 0.73
CA PRO A 16 24.61 1.25 1.47
C PRO A 16 23.27 0.69 1.96
N LEU A 17 23.08 0.63 3.26
CA LEU A 17 21.77 0.45 3.86
C LEU A 17 20.94 1.67 3.44
N SER A 18 20.02 1.50 2.49
CA SER A 18 19.03 2.51 2.13
C SER A 18 18.20 2.81 3.38
N THR A 19 18.58 3.82 4.13
CA THR A 19 17.71 4.36 5.18
C THR A 19 16.54 4.98 4.47
N GLN A 20 15.36 4.35 4.58
CA GLN A 20 14.11 4.94 4.10
C GLN A 20 13.93 6.29 4.79
N ALA A 21 14.16 7.37 4.05
CA ALA A 21 14.04 8.72 4.58
C ALA A 21 12.55 9.07 4.71
N GLN A 22 12.17 9.65 5.85
CA GLN A 22 10.89 10.28 6.01
C GLN A 22 10.95 11.67 5.34
N GLU A 23 10.08 11.91 4.39
CA GLU A 23 9.93 13.20 3.72
C GLU A 23 8.75 14.00 4.31
N ARG A 24 8.87 15.32 4.27
CA ARG A 24 7.80 16.25 4.66
C ARG A 24 7.23 16.88 3.39
N ILE A 25 5.96 16.61 3.11
CA ILE A 25 5.30 17.04 1.88
C ILE A 25 4.21 18.03 2.25
N SER A 26 4.35 19.27 1.76
CA SER A 26 3.31 20.30 1.88
C SER A 26 2.20 19.98 0.88
N ILE A 27 0.96 19.96 1.33
CA ILE A 27 -0.21 19.70 0.50
C ILE A 27 -1.09 20.94 0.35
N ALA A 28 -2.05 20.91 -0.57
CA ALA A 28 -2.78 22.09 -1.03
C ALA A 28 -3.62 22.79 0.06
N ASP A 29 -4.02 22.09 1.13
CA ASP A 29 -4.72 22.69 2.27
C ASP A 29 -3.79 23.44 3.25
N GLY A 30 -2.49 23.53 2.93
CA GLY A 30 -1.47 24.18 3.75
C GLY A 30 -0.89 23.30 4.85
N SER A 31 -1.42 22.07 5.03
CA SER A 31 -0.85 21.13 6.01
C SER A 31 0.38 20.40 5.44
N ILE A 32 1.16 19.78 6.33
CA ILE A 32 2.33 18.98 5.99
C ILE A 32 2.04 17.54 6.37
N LEU A 33 2.19 16.63 5.42
CA LEU A 33 2.20 15.20 5.68
C LEU A 33 3.64 14.69 5.73
N ASN A 34 3.92 13.86 6.73
CA ASN A 34 5.14 13.09 6.80
C ASN A 34 4.91 11.76 6.07
N VAL A 35 5.83 11.37 5.20
CA VAL A 35 5.67 10.22 4.30
C VAL A 35 6.98 9.45 4.23
N PHE A 36 6.93 8.13 4.34
CA PHE A 36 8.06 7.29 3.96
C PHE A 36 7.97 7.02 2.46
N ILE A 37 9.01 7.39 1.72
CA ILE A 37 9.14 7.08 0.29
C ILE A 37 10.06 5.87 0.14
N VAL A 38 9.57 4.85 -0.57
CA VAL A 38 10.34 3.65 -0.90
C VAL A 38 10.45 3.58 -2.41
N PRO A 39 11.60 3.98 -2.97
CA PRO A 39 11.80 3.92 -4.42
C PRO A 39 11.88 2.47 -4.91
N PRO A 40 11.58 2.20 -6.17
CA PRO A 40 11.73 0.88 -6.75
C PRO A 40 13.18 0.41 -6.59
N THR A 41 13.35 -0.90 -6.44
CA THR A 41 14.68 -1.51 -6.45
C THR A 41 15.30 -1.42 -7.84
N GLN A 42 16.60 -1.74 -7.97
CA GLN A 42 17.36 -1.58 -9.21
C GLN A 42 16.68 -2.23 -10.44
N GLY A 43 16.91 -1.65 -11.61
CA GLY A 43 16.46 -2.21 -12.90
C GLY A 43 15.21 -1.57 -13.50
N TYR A 44 14.74 -0.47 -12.92
CA TYR A 44 13.60 0.28 -13.44
C TYR A 44 14.00 1.70 -13.84
N ASP A 45 13.85 2.02 -15.12
CA ASP A 45 14.13 3.35 -15.67
C ASP A 45 12.83 4.16 -15.83
N GLY A 46 12.97 5.50 -15.77
CA GLY A 46 11.88 6.45 -15.98
C GLY A 46 10.87 6.54 -14.84
N PRO A 47 9.78 7.33 -15.04
CA PRO A 47 8.73 7.52 -14.04
C PRO A 47 8.03 6.21 -13.68
N ARG A 48 7.86 5.96 -12.40
CA ARG A 48 7.26 4.70 -11.90
C ARG A 48 5.83 4.89 -11.43
N PRO A 49 4.95 3.88 -11.61
CA PRO A 49 3.60 3.94 -11.07
C PRO A 49 3.64 4.06 -9.54
N LEU A 50 2.74 4.90 -9.00
CA LEU A 50 2.67 5.19 -7.57
C LEU A 50 1.70 4.25 -6.85
N VAL A 51 2.10 3.73 -5.70
CA VAL A 51 1.19 3.14 -4.72
C VAL A 51 1.18 3.99 -3.44
N ILE A 52 -0.01 4.35 -2.98
CA ILE A 52 -0.23 4.89 -1.64
C ILE A 52 -0.56 3.72 -0.72
N LEU A 53 0.35 3.42 0.21
CA LEU A 53 0.24 2.30 1.13
C LEU A 53 -0.03 2.79 2.54
N MET A 54 -1.21 2.54 3.07
CA MET A 54 -1.65 3.03 4.37
C MET A 54 -1.49 1.96 5.45
N GLY A 55 -0.79 2.33 6.53
CA GLY A 55 -0.59 1.46 7.70
C GLY A 55 -1.87 1.19 8.48
N GLY A 56 -1.87 0.09 9.22
CA GLY A 56 -2.97 -0.32 10.10
C GLY A 56 -3.09 0.53 11.36
N GLY A 57 -3.99 0.14 12.26
CA GLY A 57 -4.19 0.79 13.56
C GLY A 57 -4.41 2.30 13.42
N ALA A 58 -3.61 3.07 14.15
CA ALA A 58 -3.62 4.53 14.12
C ALA A 58 -2.88 5.13 12.91
N GLY A 59 -2.10 4.35 12.16
CA GLY A 59 -1.25 4.84 11.09
C GLY A 59 -0.16 5.80 11.56
N ASN A 60 0.33 5.64 12.79
CA ASN A 60 1.38 6.48 13.37
C ASN A 60 2.76 6.19 12.75
N VAL A 61 3.79 6.92 13.20
CA VAL A 61 5.17 6.81 12.67
C VAL A 61 5.69 5.38 12.70
N SER A 62 5.60 4.69 13.83
CA SER A 62 6.11 3.32 13.98
C SER A 62 5.41 2.35 13.03
N ILE A 63 4.09 2.36 13.00
CA ILE A 63 3.28 1.50 12.14
C ILE A 63 3.57 1.79 10.66
N SER A 64 3.65 3.06 10.27
CA SER A 64 3.95 3.45 8.88
C SER A 64 5.37 3.06 8.48
N GLN A 65 6.34 3.16 9.40
CA GLN A 65 7.72 2.72 9.17
C GLN A 65 7.79 1.20 8.97
N ASP A 66 7.13 0.41 9.83
CA ASP A 66 7.08 -1.04 9.69
C ASP A 66 6.37 -1.46 8.40
N THR A 67 5.27 -0.78 8.05
CA THR A 67 4.54 -0.98 6.79
C THR A 67 5.44 -0.70 5.58
N SER A 68 6.25 0.37 5.62
CA SER A 68 7.16 0.73 4.54
C SER A 68 8.26 -0.32 4.35
N ARG A 69 8.81 -0.85 5.45
CA ARG A 69 9.86 -1.88 5.43
C ARG A 69 9.35 -3.24 4.98
N TRP A 70 8.15 -3.57 5.35
CA TRP A 70 7.56 -4.88 5.05
C TRP A 70 6.85 -4.88 3.69
N LEU A 71 5.62 -4.37 3.63
CA LEU A 71 4.81 -4.43 2.41
C LEU A 71 5.31 -3.43 1.36
N GLY A 72 5.79 -2.26 1.80
CA GLY A 72 6.35 -1.25 0.91
C GLY A 72 7.55 -1.75 0.12
N SER A 73 8.51 -2.44 0.76
CA SER A 73 9.64 -3.04 0.05
C SER A 73 9.21 -4.10 -0.97
N GLY A 74 8.11 -4.82 -0.71
CA GLY A 74 7.58 -5.79 -1.65
C GLY A 74 7.00 -5.16 -2.92
N PHE A 75 6.28 -4.05 -2.81
CA PHE A 75 5.83 -3.26 -3.97
C PHE A 75 7.02 -2.63 -4.71
N ALA A 76 7.98 -2.07 -3.98
CA ALA A 76 9.18 -1.47 -4.57
C ALA A 76 10.01 -2.48 -5.38
N ALA A 77 10.11 -3.74 -4.91
CA ALA A 77 10.76 -4.83 -5.63
C ALA A 77 10.06 -5.17 -6.96
N ARG A 78 8.81 -4.73 -7.14
CA ARG A 78 7.97 -4.91 -8.34
C ARG A 78 7.84 -3.64 -9.17
N GLY A 79 8.73 -2.69 -8.94
CA GLY A 79 8.84 -1.48 -9.77
C GLY A 79 7.85 -0.38 -9.42
N TRP A 80 7.18 -0.43 -8.27
CA TRP A 80 6.32 0.65 -7.81
C TRP A 80 7.11 1.69 -7.01
N MET A 81 6.83 2.97 -7.23
CA MET A 81 7.15 4.00 -6.26
C MET A 81 6.15 3.90 -5.11
N VAL A 82 6.62 3.75 -3.88
CA VAL A 82 5.74 3.56 -2.72
C VAL A 82 5.77 4.78 -1.82
N ALA A 83 4.59 5.32 -1.52
CA ALA A 83 4.44 6.36 -0.51
C ALA A 83 3.61 5.81 0.66
N VAL A 84 4.19 5.83 1.86
CA VAL A 84 3.53 5.40 3.09
C VAL A 84 3.33 6.62 3.99
N PRO A 85 2.16 7.29 3.90
CA PRO A 85 1.90 8.46 4.69
C PRO A 85 1.66 8.11 6.17
N ILE A 86 2.10 9.01 7.05
CA ILE A 86 1.83 8.95 8.48
C ILE A 86 0.54 9.70 8.75
N SER A 87 -0.41 9.05 9.43
CA SER A 87 -1.70 9.66 9.77
C SER A 87 -1.50 10.91 10.63
N PRO A 88 -2.06 12.07 10.24
CA PRO A 88 -1.85 13.32 10.97
C PRO A 88 -2.56 13.37 12.32
N ASN A 89 -3.55 12.52 12.54
CA ASN A 89 -4.42 12.57 13.73
C ASN A 89 -4.66 11.20 14.38
N ASN A 90 -3.83 10.22 14.14
CA ASN A 90 -3.93 8.84 14.64
C ASN A 90 -5.26 8.12 14.32
N ARG A 91 -5.95 8.52 13.24
CA ARG A 91 -7.19 7.87 12.76
C ARG A 91 -6.97 7.08 11.47
N SER A 92 -5.74 6.64 11.22
CA SER A 92 -5.36 6.18 9.88
C SER A 92 -5.73 7.27 8.86
N PHE A 93 -6.29 6.92 7.70
CA PHE A 93 -6.81 7.93 6.75
C PHE A 93 -8.33 7.83 6.57
N ARG A 94 -9.03 7.42 7.66
CA ARG A 94 -10.50 7.35 7.71
C ARG A 94 -11.11 8.75 7.80
N GLY A 95 -12.29 8.89 7.19
CA GLY A 95 -13.06 10.14 7.19
C GLY A 95 -12.69 11.11 6.07
N SER A 96 -13.64 11.99 5.73
CA SER A 96 -13.57 12.82 4.52
C SER A 96 -12.37 13.75 4.48
N GLU A 97 -12.01 14.35 5.61
CA GLU A 97 -10.85 15.24 5.71
C GLU A 97 -9.55 14.50 5.42
N ASN A 98 -9.34 13.35 6.08
CA ASN A 98 -8.13 12.56 5.87
C ASN A 98 -8.06 11.96 4.46
N ASN A 99 -9.22 11.57 3.88
CA ASN A 99 -9.27 11.11 2.49
C ASN A 99 -8.84 12.20 1.52
N GLN A 100 -9.24 13.46 1.73
CA GLN A 100 -8.83 14.61 0.91
C GLN A 100 -7.33 14.86 1.02
N LYS A 101 -6.74 14.72 2.21
CA LYS A 101 -5.27 14.83 2.38
C LYS A 101 -4.51 13.81 1.55
N VAL A 102 -5.01 12.58 1.43
CA VAL A 102 -4.40 11.57 0.55
C VAL A 102 -4.49 11.97 -0.93
N ALA A 103 -5.63 12.48 -1.37
CA ALA A 103 -5.78 12.96 -2.75
C ALA A 103 -4.83 14.13 -3.07
N GLN A 104 -4.66 15.07 -2.14
CA GLN A 104 -3.71 16.17 -2.27
C GLN A 104 -2.26 15.68 -2.25
N LEU A 105 -1.93 14.70 -1.40
CA LEU A 105 -0.61 14.08 -1.38
C LEU A 105 -0.26 13.43 -2.73
N ILE A 106 -1.20 12.72 -3.34
CA ILE A 106 -1.01 12.13 -4.67
C ILE A 106 -0.69 13.22 -5.69
N ALA A 107 -1.46 14.33 -5.69
CA ALA A 107 -1.23 15.43 -6.61
C ALA A 107 0.15 16.08 -6.44
N GLU A 108 0.66 16.19 -5.20
CA GLU A 108 2.01 16.72 -4.95
C GLU A 108 3.10 15.72 -5.37
N LEU A 109 2.93 14.44 -5.07
CA LEU A 109 3.88 13.40 -5.44
C LEU A 109 4.02 13.27 -6.96
N GLN A 110 2.92 13.38 -7.71
CA GLN A 110 2.92 13.29 -9.17
C GLN A 110 3.54 14.49 -9.90
N LYS A 111 4.00 15.51 -9.17
CA LYS A 111 4.84 16.59 -9.73
C LYS A 111 6.31 16.19 -9.86
N ARG A 112 6.71 15.06 -9.29
CA ARG A 112 8.09 14.55 -9.33
C ARG A 112 8.35 13.83 -10.65
N ASP A 113 9.53 14.03 -11.20
CA ASP A 113 9.94 13.42 -12.48
C ASP A 113 10.10 11.88 -12.41
N ASP A 114 10.29 11.34 -11.19
CA ASP A 114 10.44 9.90 -10.95
C ASP A 114 9.11 9.16 -10.70
N ILE A 115 7.97 9.88 -10.69
CA ILE A 115 6.63 9.33 -10.46
C ILE A 115 5.74 9.52 -11.68
N ALA A 116 5.13 8.44 -12.15
CA ALA A 116 4.20 8.49 -13.27
C ALA A 116 2.91 9.24 -12.88
N THR A 117 2.42 10.06 -13.80
CA THR A 117 1.13 10.73 -13.68
C THR A 117 -0.04 9.79 -14.00
N GLY A 118 -1.26 10.17 -13.62
CA GLY A 118 -2.49 9.42 -13.90
C GLY A 118 -2.96 8.57 -12.72
N LYS A 119 -3.41 7.34 -13.00
CA LYS A 119 -3.94 6.47 -11.94
C LYS A 119 -2.85 6.02 -10.97
N VAL A 120 -3.24 5.83 -9.70
CA VAL A 120 -2.38 5.26 -8.67
C VAL A 120 -3.03 4.02 -8.06
N LEU A 121 -2.22 3.17 -7.45
CA LEU A 121 -2.73 2.06 -6.65
C LEU A 121 -2.98 2.54 -5.22
N LEU A 122 -4.11 2.15 -4.64
CA LEU A 122 -4.31 2.27 -3.20
C LEU A 122 -4.06 0.90 -2.56
N ALA A 123 -3.30 0.88 -1.48
CA ALA A 123 -3.08 -0.32 -0.71
C ALA A 123 -3.16 -0.01 0.78
N GLY A 124 -3.50 -1.01 1.59
CA GLY A 124 -3.53 -0.77 3.03
C GLY A 124 -3.79 -2.01 3.86
N ILE A 125 -3.41 -1.88 5.13
CA ILE A 125 -3.47 -2.93 6.13
C ILE A 125 -4.50 -2.53 7.19
N SER A 126 -5.49 -3.39 7.47
CA SER A 126 -6.45 -3.18 8.55
C SER A 126 -7.18 -1.83 8.39
N ASN A 127 -7.09 -0.90 9.34
CA ASN A 127 -7.63 0.44 9.19
C ASN A 127 -7.13 1.16 7.93
N GLY A 128 -5.89 0.92 7.51
CA GLY A 128 -5.36 1.43 6.26
C GLY A 128 -6.04 0.82 5.03
N GLY A 129 -6.36 -0.47 5.05
CA GLY A 129 -7.13 -1.14 4.01
C GLY A 129 -8.56 -0.60 3.91
N MET A 130 -9.20 -0.37 5.06
CA MET A 130 -10.51 0.30 5.09
C MET A 130 -10.44 1.74 4.58
N SER A 131 -9.35 2.48 4.89
CA SER A 131 -9.12 3.82 4.35
C SER A 131 -8.96 3.80 2.83
N ALA A 132 -8.21 2.83 2.28
CA ALA A 132 -8.04 2.66 0.85
C ALA A 132 -9.38 2.46 0.12
N LEU A 133 -10.23 1.60 0.65
CA LEU A 133 -11.58 1.37 0.15
C LEU A 133 -12.47 2.62 0.25
N GLU A 134 -12.37 3.37 1.34
CA GLU A 134 -13.14 4.61 1.54
C GLU A 134 -12.71 5.69 0.55
N ILE A 135 -11.42 5.86 0.31
CA ILE A 135 -10.86 6.80 -0.66
C ILE A 135 -11.29 6.42 -2.09
N ALA A 136 -11.17 5.13 -2.45
CA ALA A 136 -11.54 4.64 -3.78
C ALA A 136 -13.01 4.92 -4.12
N ARG A 137 -13.93 4.75 -3.14
CA ARG A 137 -15.37 5.03 -3.35
C ARG A 137 -15.67 6.46 -3.76
N ARG A 138 -14.82 7.42 -3.38
CA ARG A 138 -15.05 8.84 -3.69
C ARG A 138 -14.78 9.18 -5.14
N ASN A 139 -13.75 8.57 -5.73
CA ASN A 139 -13.40 8.79 -7.13
C ASN A 139 -12.62 7.59 -7.71
N PRO A 140 -13.28 6.46 -7.98
CA PRO A 140 -12.62 5.23 -8.43
C PRO A 140 -11.85 5.42 -9.74
N ALA A 141 -12.22 6.38 -10.59
CA ALA A 141 -11.55 6.64 -11.85
C ALA A 141 -10.07 7.06 -11.70
N ASN A 142 -9.68 7.57 -10.54
CA ASN A 142 -8.31 8.01 -10.26
C ASN A 142 -7.38 6.87 -9.83
N TYR A 143 -7.90 5.64 -9.70
CA TYR A 143 -7.14 4.55 -9.14
C TYR A 143 -7.14 3.33 -10.06
N PHE A 144 -6.03 2.59 -10.06
CA PHE A 144 -5.95 1.28 -10.70
C PHE A 144 -6.83 0.24 -10.00
N GLY A 145 -6.85 0.29 -8.67
CA GLY A 145 -7.57 -0.63 -7.80
C GLY A 145 -7.20 -0.42 -6.35
N VAL A 146 -7.72 -1.30 -5.49
CA VAL A 146 -7.39 -1.36 -4.06
C VAL A 146 -6.85 -2.73 -3.69
N ALA A 147 -5.67 -2.79 -3.05
CA ALA A 147 -5.17 -3.96 -2.34
C ALA A 147 -5.44 -3.80 -0.83
N ALA A 148 -6.49 -4.44 -0.35
CA ALA A 148 -6.95 -4.40 1.05
C ALA A 148 -6.53 -5.67 1.80
N ILE A 149 -5.56 -5.55 2.75
CA ILE A 149 -4.81 -6.70 3.29
C ILE A 149 -4.52 -6.54 4.79
N PRO A 150 -5.43 -6.95 5.68
CA PRO A 150 -6.86 -7.21 5.49
C PRO A 150 -7.70 -5.93 5.44
N ALA A 151 -8.97 -6.08 5.08
CA ALA A 151 -10.00 -5.06 5.32
C ALA A 151 -11.39 -5.69 5.34
N VAL A 152 -12.35 -4.97 5.94
CA VAL A 152 -13.77 -5.32 5.90
C VAL A 152 -14.59 -4.13 5.40
N SER A 153 -15.75 -4.39 4.84
CA SER A 153 -16.75 -3.39 4.50
C SER A 153 -17.98 -3.60 5.37
N GLY A 154 -18.39 -2.55 6.08
CA GLY A 154 -19.60 -2.65 6.90
C GLY A 154 -20.85 -2.93 6.04
N SER A 155 -21.80 -3.68 6.59
CA SER A 155 -23.04 -4.07 5.91
C SER A 155 -23.87 -2.90 5.36
N ASN A 156 -23.78 -1.74 6.00
CA ASN A 156 -24.47 -0.51 5.59
C ASN A 156 -23.64 0.40 4.68
N THR A 157 -22.47 -0.06 4.22
CA THR A 157 -21.62 0.76 3.36
C THR A 157 -22.11 0.70 1.92
N ASN A 158 -22.43 1.86 1.36
CA ASN A 158 -22.77 1.95 -0.06
C ASN A 158 -21.49 1.80 -0.91
N ASN A 159 -21.35 0.69 -1.61
CA ASN A 159 -20.25 0.37 -2.49
C ASN A 159 -20.58 0.57 -3.99
N SER A 160 -21.76 1.13 -4.35
CA SER A 160 -22.21 1.24 -5.74
C SER A 160 -21.24 1.98 -6.67
N ALA A 161 -20.46 2.93 -6.14
CA ALA A 161 -19.42 3.64 -6.90
C ALA A 161 -18.27 2.72 -7.36
N LEU A 162 -18.15 1.51 -6.78
CA LEU A 162 -17.10 0.55 -7.11
C LEU A 162 -17.49 -0.46 -8.21
N ALA A 163 -18.57 -0.22 -8.95
CA ALA A 163 -18.97 -1.04 -10.10
C ALA A 163 -17.82 -1.12 -11.12
N GLY A 164 -17.39 -2.34 -11.45
CA GLY A 164 -16.25 -2.60 -12.34
C GLY A 164 -14.86 -2.30 -11.77
N PHE A 165 -14.78 -1.78 -10.55
CA PHE A 165 -13.52 -1.38 -9.92
C PHE A 165 -12.75 -2.58 -9.34
N PRO A 166 -11.42 -2.69 -9.60
CA PRO A 166 -10.62 -3.81 -9.12
C PRO A 166 -10.35 -3.74 -7.62
N ILE A 167 -10.63 -4.84 -6.91
CA ILE A 167 -10.35 -5.00 -5.48
C ILE A 167 -9.66 -6.34 -5.26
N TYR A 168 -8.48 -6.31 -4.62
CA TYR A 168 -7.81 -7.48 -4.07
C TYR A 168 -8.02 -7.48 -2.55
N LEU A 169 -8.66 -8.53 -2.03
CA LEU A 169 -9.00 -8.64 -0.61
C LEU A 169 -8.46 -9.94 -0.03
N ARG A 170 -7.72 -9.86 1.04
CA ARG A 170 -7.28 -11.02 1.82
C ARG A 170 -7.59 -10.79 3.29
N ILE A 171 -8.13 -11.83 3.96
CA ILE A 171 -8.40 -11.83 5.40
C ILE A 171 -7.85 -13.13 6.00
N GLY A 172 -7.24 -13.06 7.17
CA GLY A 172 -6.77 -14.24 7.88
C GLY A 172 -7.95 -15.06 8.45
N GLY A 173 -7.96 -16.37 8.24
CA GLY A 173 -9.00 -17.26 8.76
C GLY A 173 -9.00 -17.43 10.27
N ALA A 174 -7.85 -17.20 10.94
CA ALA A 174 -7.72 -17.13 12.40
C ALA A 174 -7.54 -15.69 12.91
N ASP A 175 -8.16 -14.73 12.22
CA ASP A 175 -8.12 -13.31 12.60
C ASP A 175 -8.72 -13.08 13.99
N GLN A 176 -7.88 -12.72 14.95
CA GLN A 176 -8.27 -12.51 16.35
C GLN A 176 -9.13 -11.27 16.59
N LEU A 177 -9.34 -10.40 15.59
CA LEU A 177 -10.27 -9.27 15.65
C LEU A 177 -11.67 -9.63 15.14
N GLY A 178 -11.91 -10.90 14.77
CA GLY A 178 -13.21 -11.37 14.28
C GLY A 178 -13.54 -10.90 12.85
N TRP A 179 -12.53 -10.54 12.05
CA TRP A 179 -12.77 -10.08 10.68
C TRP A 179 -13.03 -11.25 9.73
N ALA A 180 -12.58 -12.46 10.08
CA ALA A 180 -12.93 -13.68 9.36
C ALA A 180 -14.45 -13.90 9.29
N ASP A 181 -15.17 -13.62 10.37
CA ASP A 181 -16.64 -13.75 10.45
C ASP A 181 -17.37 -12.73 9.56
N GLN A 182 -16.69 -11.65 9.18
CA GLN A 182 -17.21 -10.58 8.31
C GLN A 182 -16.86 -10.81 6.83
N PHE A 183 -16.08 -11.84 6.49
CA PHE A 183 -15.57 -12.04 5.14
C PHE A 183 -16.70 -12.19 4.13
N GLU A 184 -17.64 -13.11 4.35
CA GLU A 184 -18.74 -13.37 3.43
C GLU A 184 -19.62 -12.14 3.21
N THR A 185 -19.95 -11.39 4.28
CA THR A 185 -20.72 -10.15 4.19
C THR A 185 -19.96 -9.08 3.41
N THR A 186 -18.65 -8.97 3.62
CA THR A 186 -17.79 -8.04 2.90
C THR A 186 -17.72 -8.40 1.42
N VAL A 187 -17.52 -9.67 1.09
CA VAL A 187 -17.48 -10.17 -0.29
C VAL A 187 -18.82 -9.94 -1.01
N ALA A 188 -19.93 -10.29 -0.35
CA ALA A 188 -21.27 -10.05 -0.90
C ALA A 188 -21.49 -8.57 -1.23
N SER A 189 -21.15 -7.67 -0.30
CA SER A 189 -21.29 -6.22 -0.48
C SER A 189 -20.53 -5.66 -1.70
N PHE A 190 -19.35 -6.19 -2.01
CA PHE A 190 -18.59 -5.78 -3.20
C PHE A 190 -19.12 -6.44 -4.49
N LYS A 191 -19.55 -7.72 -4.43
CA LYS A 191 -20.16 -8.40 -5.57
C LYS A 191 -21.49 -7.73 -5.97
N ASP A 192 -22.33 -7.40 -4.99
CA ASP A 192 -23.60 -6.70 -5.22
C ASP A 192 -23.38 -5.31 -5.84
N ALA A 193 -22.28 -4.66 -5.52
CA ALA A 193 -21.86 -3.41 -6.14
C ALA A 193 -21.30 -3.60 -7.57
N GLY A 194 -21.09 -4.85 -8.03
CA GLY A 194 -20.48 -5.15 -9.33
C GLY A 194 -18.98 -4.91 -9.40
N ALA A 195 -18.26 -4.90 -8.27
CA ALA A 195 -16.81 -4.75 -8.26
C ALA A 195 -16.09 -5.96 -8.89
N LYS A 196 -14.94 -5.72 -9.50
CA LYS A 196 -14.02 -6.80 -9.96
C LYS A 196 -13.22 -7.28 -8.75
N LEU A 197 -13.77 -8.27 -8.05
CA LEU A 197 -13.26 -8.72 -6.76
C LEU A 197 -12.41 -9.99 -6.88
N ASP A 198 -11.16 -9.92 -6.43
CA ASP A 198 -10.31 -11.06 -6.11
C ASP A 198 -10.20 -11.16 -4.57
N ALA A 199 -10.93 -12.10 -3.98
CA ALA A 199 -11.03 -12.21 -2.53
C ALA A 199 -10.75 -13.65 -2.07
N ALA A 200 -9.98 -13.78 -0.99
CA ALA A 200 -9.76 -15.05 -0.33
C ALA A 200 -9.58 -14.90 1.17
N ILE A 201 -10.07 -15.92 1.90
CA ILE A 201 -9.70 -16.13 3.30
C ILE A 201 -8.44 -17.01 3.33
N LEU A 202 -7.51 -16.68 4.21
CA LEU A 202 -6.24 -17.42 4.35
C LEU A 202 -6.33 -18.32 5.56
N ASP A 203 -6.49 -19.62 5.33
CA ASP A 203 -6.70 -20.61 6.38
C ASP A 203 -5.62 -20.54 7.46
N GLY A 204 -6.04 -20.48 8.73
CA GLY A 204 -5.16 -20.42 9.89
C GLY A 204 -4.30 -19.16 10.03
N ALA A 205 -4.36 -18.23 9.07
CA ALA A 205 -3.60 -16.98 9.16
C ALA A 205 -4.20 -16.01 10.20
N PRO A 206 -3.39 -15.32 11.01
CA PRO A 206 -3.84 -14.30 11.96
C PRO A 206 -4.25 -13.01 11.23
N HIS A 207 -4.66 -11.96 11.98
CA HIS A 207 -4.96 -10.63 11.43
C HIS A 207 -3.81 -10.04 10.61
N MET A 208 -2.58 -10.15 11.12
CA MET A 208 -1.37 -9.76 10.41
C MET A 208 -0.68 -11.02 9.88
N PHE A 209 -0.72 -11.21 8.58
CA PHE A 209 -0.17 -12.38 7.89
C PHE A 209 0.88 -11.97 6.85
N ARG A 210 1.75 -12.92 6.50
CA ARG A 210 2.73 -12.70 5.43
C ARG A 210 2.03 -12.63 4.08
N MET A 211 2.36 -11.59 3.30
CA MET A 211 1.81 -11.41 1.96
C MET A 211 2.27 -12.53 1.01
N ASP A 212 1.33 -13.14 0.33
CA ASP A 212 1.59 -14.01 -0.79
C ASP A 212 1.65 -13.20 -2.09
N TRP A 213 2.87 -12.93 -2.52
CA TRP A 213 3.13 -12.17 -3.74
C TRP A 213 2.78 -12.94 -5.01
N SER A 214 2.74 -14.27 -4.97
CA SER A 214 2.41 -15.09 -6.14
C SER A 214 0.96 -14.87 -6.60
N THR A 215 0.07 -14.44 -5.71
CA THR A 215 -1.32 -14.11 -6.03
C THR A 215 -1.54 -12.61 -6.27
N LEU A 216 -0.80 -11.75 -5.57
CA LEU A 216 -0.93 -10.30 -5.74
C LEU A 216 -0.29 -9.79 -7.03
N GLU A 217 0.87 -10.32 -7.43
CA GLU A 217 1.62 -9.83 -8.58
C GLU A 217 0.84 -9.95 -9.91
N PRO A 218 0.22 -11.09 -10.27
CA PRO A 218 -0.64 -11.18 -11.45
C PRO A 218 -1.83 -10.22 -11.41
N TRP A 219 -2.40 -9.98 -10.22
CA TRP A 219 -3.47 -9.00 -10.08
C TRP A 219 -2.97 -7.57 -10.33
N LEU A 220 -1.77 -7.21 -9.82
CA LEU A 220 -1.14 -5.90 -10.07
C LEU A 220 -0.89 -5.67 -11.57
N GLU A 221 -0.39 -6.67 -12.29
CA GLU A 221 -0.21 -6.62 -13.73
C GLU A 221 -1.54 -6.42 -14.47
N GLY A 222 -2.58 -7.14 -14.04
CA GLY A 222 -3.91 -7.05 -14.64
C GLY A 222 -4.60 -5.70 -14.47
N VAL A 223 -4.30 -4.94 -13.40
CA VAL A 223 -4.93 -3.62 -13.19
C VAL A 223 -4.19 -2.47 -13.85
N GLN A 224 -2.94 -2.68 -14.30
CA GLN A 224 -2.16 -1.70 -15.03
C GLN A 224 -2.43 -1.70 -16.55
N ASN A 225 -2.96 -2.80 -17.07
CA ASN A 225 -3.32 -2.99 -18.47
C ASN A 225 -4.81 -2.67 -18.70
#